data_367c9cee83c9c93bb82209e55ac4f83f
#
_entry.id   367c9cee83c9c93bb82209e55ac4f83f
#
_cell.length_a   1.000
_cell.length_b   1.000
_cell.length_c   1.000
_cell.angle_alpha   90.00
_cell.angle_beta   90.00
_cell.angle_gamma   90.00
#
_symmetry.space_group_name_H-M   'P 1'
#
loop_
_entity.id
_entity.type
_entity.pdbx_description
1 polymer ?
#
loop_
_entity_poly.entity_id
_entity_poly.type
_entity_poly.pdbx_seq_one_letter_code
_entity_poly.pdbx_strand_id
1 'polypeptide(L)'
;MQLLRNETRTIQIGENNVELIGLEGALKDFYKYGASDCVESLSRQYDTFRICINHVPMAFVDYMQDAPFDLALAGHTHGGLIRLPVVGRLYTAEEGLFPEYAGGMYQLDSGAPLIVGCGLGDSNQIPRVYNPPELVLVDVNWY
;
A
#
# COMPACT_ATOMS: atom_id res chain seq x y z
N MET A 1 20.07 5.87 3.68
CA MET A 1 18.62 5.73 3.41
C MET A 1 18.40 6.08 1.95
N GLN A 2 17.67 5.28 1.21
CA GLN A 2 17.34 5.54 -0.19
C GLN A 2 15.85 5.76 -0.31
N LEU A 3 15.45 6.80 -1.04
CA LEU A 3 14.08 7.15 -1.33
C LEU A 3 13.79 6.77 -2.78
N LEU A 4 12.74 6.00 -3.03
CA LEU A 4 12.25 5.68 -4.36
C LEU A 4 11.13 6.67 -4.74
N ARG A 5 11.25 7.31 -5.90
CA ARG A 5 10.27 8.26 -6.42
C ARG A 5 9.90 7.90 -7.86
N ASN A 6 8.81 7.15 -8.03
CA ASN A 6 8.36 6.60 -9.30
C ASN A 6 9.49 5.85 -10.03
N GLU A 7 10.13 4.98 -9.29
CA GLU A 7 11.26 4.21 -9.78
C GLU A 7 11.25 2.79 -9.20
N THR A 8 11.92 1.89 -9.88
CA THR A 8 12.10 0.52 -9.45
C THR A 8 13.53 0.27 -9.01
N ARG A 9 13.71 -0.65 -8.07
CA ARG A 9 15.00 -1.10 -7.62
C ARG A 9 15.01 -2.58 -7.31
N THR A 10 15.94 -3.29 -7.90
CA THR A 10 16.18 -4.70 -7.56
C THR A 10 17.09 -4.79 -6.35
N ILE A 11 16.70 -5.62 -5.39
CA ILE A 11 17.53 -6.05 -4.25
C ILE A 11 17.70 -7.56 -4.31
N GLN A 12 18.86 -8.05 -3.89
CA GLN A 12 19.14 -9.48 -3.80
C GLN A 12 18.98 -9.94 -2.36
N ILE A 13 18.17 -11.00 -2.15
CA ILE A 13 17.94 -11.64 -0.85
C ILE A 13 18.29 -13.12 -1.01
N GLY A 14 19.48 -13.52 -0.52
CA GLY A 14 20.02 -14.83 -0.80
C GLY A 14 20.26 -15.03 -2.30
N GLU A 15 19.66 -16.05 -2.88
CA GLU A 15 19.72 -16.34 -4.31
C GLU A 15 18.58 -15.69 -5.12
N ASN A 16 17.61 -15.08 -4.44
CA ASN A 16 16.41 -14.50 -5.06
C ASN A 16 16.57 -13.00 -5.29
N ASN A 17 16.00 -12.53 -6.39
CA ASN A 17 15.86 -11.12 -6.69
C ASN A 17 14.46 -10.64 -6.31
N VAL A 18 14.40 -9.49 -5.63
CA VAL A 18 13.16 -8.78 -5.30
C VAL A 18 13.20 -7.41 -5.93
N GLU A 19 12.18 -7.04 -6.67
CA GLU A 19 12.03 -5.71 -7.23
C GLU A 19 11.13 -4.87 -6.33
N LEU A 20 11.66 -3.75 -5.84
CA LEU A 20 10.90 -2.74 -5.11
C LEU A 20 10.47 -1.65 -6.08
N ILE A 21 9.17 -1.38 -6.13
CA ILE A 21 8.55 -0.33 -6.94
C ILE A 21 8.03 0.73 -5.97
N GLY A 22 8.66 1.90 -5.96
CA GLY A 22 8.24 3.01 -5.11
C GLY A 22 7.49 4.05 -5.90
N LEU A 23 6.21 4.27 -5.58
CA LEU A 23 5.37 5.25 -6.25
C LEU A 23 5.13 6.46 -5.36
N GLU A 24 5.30 7.66 -5.93
CA GLU A 24 5.06 8.95 -5.27
C GLU A 24 3.66 9.47 -5.61
N GLY A 25 3.10 10.24 -4.69
CA GLY A 25 1.86 10.97 -4.89
C GLY A 25 0.68 10.45 -4.08
N ALA A 26 -0.16 11.40 -3.68
CA ALA A 26 -1.51 11.13 -3.19
C ALA A 26 -2.42 10.79 -4.38
N LEU A 27 -3.57 10.20 -4.10
CA LEU A 27 -4.52 9.75 -5.12
C LEU A 27 -4.80 10.79 -6.23
N LYS A 28 -5.12 12.02 -5.83
CA LYS A 28 -5.42 13.14 -6.75
C LYS A 28 -4.23 13.60 -7.60
N ASP A 29 -3.02 13.23 -7.21
CA ASP A 29 -1.79 13.64 -7.85
C ASP A 29 -1.08 12.47 -8.56
N PHE A 30 -1.70 11.29 -8.57
CA PHE A 30 -1.11 10.05 -9.09
C PHE A 30 -0.54 10.22 -10.50
N TYR A 31 -1.34 10.77 -11.42
CA TYR A 31 -0.90 11.04 -12.79
C TYR A 31 0.07 12.23 -12.90
N LYS A 32 -0.08 13.22 -12.04
CA LYS A 32 0.75 14.44 -12.07
C LYS A 32 2.23 14.16 -11.77
N TYR A 33 2.51 13.17 -10.95
CA TYR A 33 3.88 12.83 -10.54
C TYR A 33 4.50 11.67 -11.34
N GLY A 34 3.84 11.21 -12.40
CA GLY A 34 4.36 10.14 -13.24
C GLY A 34 4.29 8.74 -12.62
N ALA A 35 3.51 8.56 -11.56
CA ALA A 35 3.34 7.25 -10.94
C ALA A 35 2.64 6.27 -11.88
N SER A 36 1.66 6.73 -12.66
CA SER A 36 1.00 5.94 -13.71
C SER A 36 2.00 5.47 -14.77
N ASP A 37 2.88 6.37 -15.23
CA ASP A 37 3.88 6.05 -16.25
C ASP A 37 4.84 4.97 -15.75
N CYS A 38 5.21 5.05 -14.46
CA CYS A 38 6.03 4.01 -13.81
C CYS A 38 5.33 2.66 -13.81
N VAL A 39 4.05 2.61 -13.44
CA VAL A 39 3.24 1.37 -13.45
C VAL A 39 3.06 0.83 -14.86
N GLU A 40 2.73 1.69 -15.83
CA GLU A 40 2.55 1.30 -17.24
C GLU A 40 3.82 0.78 -17.89
N SER A 41 5.00 1.26 -17.43
CA SER A 41 6.30 0.77 -17.90
C SER A 41 6.66 -0.62 -17.40
N LEU A 42 5.96 -1.15 -16.40
CA LEU A 42 6.22 -2.46 -15.84
C LEU A 42 5.78 -3.56 -16.82
N SER A 43 6.74 -4.32 -17.30
CA SER A 43 6.48 -5.59 -17.98
C SER A 43 6.48 -6.74 -16.98
N ARG A 44 5.63 -7.74 -17.17
CA ARG A 44 5.63 -8.90 -16.29
C ARG A 44 6.93 -9.70 -16.47
N GLN A 45 7.71 -9.78 -15.42
CA GLN A 45 8.88 -10.65 -15.32
C GLN A 45 8.55 -11.81 -14.39
N TYR A 46 8.64 -13.04 -14.86
CA TYR A 46 8.20 -14.22 -14.10
C TYR A 46 9.20 -14.66 -13.03
N ASP A 47 10.45 -14.19 -13.10
CA ASP A 47 11.55 -14.66 -12.25
C ASP A 47 11.89 -13.69 -11.10
N THR A 48 11.09 -12.64 -10.90
CA THR A 48 11.36 -11.61 -9.89
C THR A 48 10.11 -11.32 -9.08
N PHE A 49 10.19 -11.47 -7.75
CA PHE A 49 9.10 -11.07 -6.86
C PHE A 49 9.06 -9.55 -6.75
N ARG A 50 7.90 -8.97 -6.96
CA ARG A 50 7.70 -7.53 -7.06
C ARG A 50 6.85 -6.99 -5.93
N ILE A 51 7.39 -6.01 -5.21
CA ILE A 51 6.69 -5.32 -4.14
C ILE A 51 6.45 -3.88 -4.58
N CYS A 52 5.18 -3.51 -4.74
CA CYS A 52 4.78 -2.14 -5.05
C CYS A 52 4.39 -1.39 -3.77
N ILE A 53 4.95 -0.21 -3.58
CA ILE A 53 4.77 0.62 -2.38
C ILE A 53 4.20 1.97 -2.80
N ASN A 54 3.01 2.30 -2.31
CA ASN A 54 2.41 3.63 -2.39
C ASN A 54 1.81 3.99 -1.03
N HIS A 55 1.83 5.27 -0.68
CA HIS A 55 1.30 5.72 0.61
C HIS A 55 -0.21 5.53 0.73
N VAL A 56 -0.97 5.73 -0.35
CA VAL A 56 -2.43 5.74 -0.36
C VAL A 56 -2.99 4.44 -0.93
N PRO A 57 -3.78 3.66 -0.16
CA PRO A 57 -4.32 2.37 -0.63
C PRO A 57 -5.25 2.50 -1.84
N MET A 58 -6.02 3.60 -1.92
CA MET A 58 -6.93 3.84 -3.05
C MET A 58 -6.21 3.99 -4.39
N ALA A 59 -4.92 4.31 -4.41
CA ALA A 59 -4.13 4.29 -5.64
C ALA A 59 -4.06 2.86 -6.24
N PHE A 60 -3.98 1.84 -5.41
CA PHE A 60 -4.03 0.45 -5.84
C PHE A 60 -5.43 0.04 -6.29
N VAL A 61 -6.45 0.42 -5.52
CA VAL A 61 -7.85 0.05 -5.77
C VAL A 61 -8.40 0.72 -7.03
N ASP A 62 -8.09 2.00 -7.27
CA ASP A 62 -8.66 2.75 -8.37
C ASP A 62 -7.88 2.64 -9.68
N TYR A 63 -6.54 2.39 -9.61
CA TYR A 63 -5.67 2.52 -10.78
C TYR A 63 -4.77 1.32 -11.05
N MET A 64 -4.62 0.37 -10.12
CA MET A 64 -3.61 -0.67 -10.21
C MET A 64 -4.13 -2.08 -9.93
N GLN A 65 -5.42 -2.32 -10.12
CA GLN A 65 -6.04 -3.63 -9.83
C GLN A 65 -5.38 -4.78 -10.59
N ASP A 66 -4.99 -4.55 -11.85
CA ASP A 66 -4.39 -5.55 -12.74
C ASP A 66 -2.88 -5.34 -12.95
N ALA A 67 -2.25 -4.45 -12.20
CA ALA A 67 -0.84 -4.14 -12.39
C ALA A 67 0.07 -5.33 -12.02
N PRO A 68 1.21 -5.52 -12.73
CA PRO A 68 2.02 -6.72 -12.63
C PRO A 68 3.02 -6.68 -11.46
N PHE A 69 2.53 -6.71 -10.24
CA PHE A 69 3.29 -6.92 -9.01
C PHE A 69 2.67 -8.04 -8.17
N ASP A 70 3.43 -8.59 -7.23
CA ASP A 70 3.06 -9.74 -6.42
C ASP A 70 2.59 -9.35 -5.02
N LEU A 71 2.95 -8.14 -4.55
CA LEU A 71 2.56 -7.61 -3.26
C LEU A 71 2.44 -6.09 -3.33
N ALA A 72 1.34 -5.55 -2.80
CA ALA A 72 1.12 -4.12 -2.61
C ALA A 72 1.18 -3.74 -1.12
N LEU A 73 1.89 -2.66 -0.81
CA LEU A 73 2.00 -2.13 0.55
C LEU A 73 1.52 -0.67 0.59
N ALA A 74 0.62 -0.37 1.52
CA ALA A 74 0.10 0.97 1.74
C ALA A 74 -0.04 1.32 3.22
N GLY A 75 -0.28 2.60 3.49
CA GLY A 75 -0.53 3.13 4.82
C GLY A 75 -1.62 4.20 4.81
N HIS A 76 -1.29 5.45 5.22
CA HIS A 76 -2.10 6.67 5.11
C HIS A 76 -3.37 6.73 5.96
N THR A 77 -4.16 5.68 6.00
CA THR A 77 -5.49 5.61 6.60
C THR A 77 -5.50 5.72 8.13
N HIS A 78 -4.34 5.57 8.75
CA HIS A 78 -4.18 5.50 10.21
C HIS A 78 -5.14 4.50 10.89
N GLY A 79 -5.55 3.45 10.18
CA GLY A 79 -6.49 2.46 10.66
C GLY A 79 -7.93 2.94 10.82
N GLY A 80 -8.29 4.06 10.15
CA GLY A 80 -9.60 4.68 10.24
C GLY A 80 -9.77 5.55 11.49
N LEU A 81 -8.68 6.06 12.05
CA LEU A 81 -8.54 6.96 13.20
C LEU A 81 -9.33 6.53 14.46
N ILE A 82 -10.64 6.38 14.33
CA ILE A 82 -11.57 5.96 15.39
C ILE A 82 -12.08 4.57 15.06
N ARG A 83 -11.88 3.64 16.00
CA ARG A 83 -12.52 2.30 15.94
C ARG A 83 -13.56 2.23 17.05
N LEU A 84 -14.75 1.77 16.71
CA LEU A 84 -15.80 1.52 17.68
C LEU A 84 -15.96 0.02 17.93
N PRO A 85 -16.18 -0.41 19.18
CA PRO A 85 -16.51 -1.79 19.46
C PRO A 85 -17.71 -2.23 18.60
N VAL A 86 -17.65 -3.41 18.01
CA VAL A 86 -18.69 -4.01 17.16
C VAL A 86 -18.82 -3.36 15.77
N VAL A 87 -18.70 -2.02 15.66
CA VAL A 87 -18.86 -1.26 14.40
C VAL A 87 -17.59 -1.29 13.55
N GLY A 88 -16.41 -1.30 14.19
CA GLY A 88 -15.13 -1.28 13.50
C GLY A 88 -14.61 0.13 13.19
N ARG A 89 -13.97 0.29 12.04
CA ARG A 89 -13.33 1.53 11.59
C ARG A 89 -14.38 2.56 11.16
N LEU A 90 -14.25 3.78 11.64
CA LEU A 90 -15.30 4.78 11.46
C LEU A 90 -15.07 5.72 10.27
N TYR A 91 -13.82 6.17 10.04
CA TYR A 91 -13.58 7.24 9.08
C TYR A 91 -12.15 7.23 8.52
N THR A 92 -12.03 7.47 7.20
CA THR A 92 -10.80 7.90 6.54
C THR A 92 -11.05 9.14 5.69
N ALA A 93 -9.97 9.85 5.32
CA ALA A 93 -10.09 11.05 4.51
C ALA A 93 -10.52 10.76 3.06
N GLU A 94 -10.15 9.59 2.53
CA GLU A 94 -10.42 9.18 1.15
C GLU A 94 -11.79 8.55 0.98
N GLU A 95 -12.17 7.63 1.88
CA GLU A 95 -13.40 6.84 1.77
C GLU A 95 -14.56 7.41 2.59
N GLY A 96 -14.28 8.34 3.54
CA GLY A 96 -15.31 8.88 4.42
C GLY A 96 -15.69 7.94 5.56
N LEU A 97 -17.00 7.79 5.82
CA LEU A 97 -17.53 6.94 6.90
C LEU A 97 -17.54 5.46 6.51
N PHE A 98 -17.16 4.60 7.46
CA PHE A 98 -17.12 3.14 7.31
C PHE A 98 -16.20 2.67 6.18
N PRO A 99 -14.92 3.09 6.19
CA PRO A 99 -13.99 2.78 5.13
C PRO A 99 -13.71 1.29 5.01
N GLU A 100 -13.61 0.80 3.80
CA GLU A 100 -13.27 -0.58 3.50
C GLU A 100 -11.76 -0.81 3.63
N TYR A 101 -10.94 0.07 3.04
CA TYR A 101 -9.49 -0.11 2.92
C TYR A 101 -8.67 0.57 4.03
N ALA A 102 -9.20 0.66 5.23
CA ALA A 102 -8.54 1.39 6.31
C ALA A 102 -7.46 0.61 7.09
N GLY A 103 -7.21 -0.65 6.77
CA GLY A 103 -6.16 -1.47 7.38
C GLY A 103 -6.45 -2.96 7.31
N GLY A 104 -5.41 -3.76 7.23
CA GLY A 104 -5.50 -5.20 7.05
C GLY A 104 -5.03 -5.66 5.68
N MET A 105 -5.43 -6.86 5.28
CA MET A 105 -5.05 -7.46 3.99
C MET A 105 -6.28 -7.61 3.10
N TYR A 106 -6.14 -7.17 1.86
CA TYR A 106 -7.15 -7.23 0.81
C TYR A 106 -6.56 -7.95 -0.40
N GLN A 107 -7.38 -8.32 -1.37
CA GLN A 107 -6.93 -8.94 -2.61
C GLN A 107 -7.33 -8.06 -3.79
N LEU A 108 -6.38 -7.75 -4.66
CA LEU A 108 -6.61 -7.04 -5.92
C LEU A 108 -7.10 -8.01 -7.00
N ASP A 109 -7.63 -7.49 -8.11
CA ASP A 109 -8.14 -8.30 -9.21
C ASP A 109 -7.05 -9.15 -9.89
N SER A 110 -5.81 -8.68 -9.87
CA SER A 110 -4.62 -9.47 -10.28
C SER A 110 -4.37 -10.71 -9.42
N GLY A 111 -5.00 -10.81 -8.25
CA GLY A 111 -4.70 -11.80 -7.22
C GLY A 111 -3.61 -11.39 -6.24
N ALA A 112 -2.92 -10.27 -6.46
CA ALA A 112 -1.91 -9.76 -5.55
C ALA A 112 -2.53 -9.27 -4.23
N PRO A 113 -1.97 -9.60 -3.05
CA PRO A 113 -2.41 -9.03 -1.79
C PRO A 113 -2.04 -7.55 -1.69
N LEU A 114 -2.97 -6.74 -1.20
CA LEU A 114 -2.75 -5.37 -0.76
C LEU A 114 -2.77 -5.35 0.78
N ILE A 115 -1.65 -4.97 1.38
CA ILE A 115 -1.54 -4.82 2.83
C ILE A 115 -1.56 -3.34 3.19
N VAL A 116 -2.54 -2.95 4.00
CA VAL A 116 -2.70 -1.58 4.50
C VAL A 116 -2.37 -1.53 5.98
N GLY A 117 -1.24 -0.91 6.31
CA GLY A 117 -0.81 -0.73 7.70
C GLY A 117 -1.48 0.47 8.37
N CYS A 118 -1.83 0.32 9.65
CA CYS A 118 -2.39 1.43 10.44
C CYS A 118 -1.32 2.45 10.87
N GLY A 119 -0.03 2.10 10.73
CA GLY A 119 1.09 2.97 11.06
C GLY A 119 1.30 3.22 12.56
N LEU A 120 2.39 3.92 12.90
CA LEU A 120 2.80 4.24 14.27
C LEU A 120 2.43 5.67 14.69
N GLY A 121 2.25 6.56 13.73
CA GLY A 121 1.96 7.99 13.96
C GLY A 121 0.49 8.29 14.17
N ASP A 122 0.23 9.48 14.71
CA ASP A 122 -1.11 10.04 14.84
C ASP A 122 -1.40 11.06 13.72
N SER A 123 -2.67 11.27 13.43
CA SER A 123 -3.10 12.44 12.67
C SER A 123 -2.98 13.70 13.56
N ASN A 124 -2.48 14.80 12.99
CA ASN A 124 -2.34 16.06 13.72
C ASN A 124 -3.67 16.69 14.18
N GLN A 125 -4.80 16.20 13.68
CA GLN A 125 -6.12 16.82 13.90
C GLN A 125 -7.10 15.92 14.66
N ILE A 126 -7.02 14.61 14.47
CA ILE A 126 -7.96 13.63 15.07
C ILE A 126 -7.14 12.57 15.82
N PRO A 127 -7.31 12.45 17.15
CA PRO A 127 -6.61 11.43 17.91
C PRO A 127 -7.12 10.03 17.56
N ARG A 128 -6.26 9.03 17.74
CA ARG A 128 -6.66 7.62 17.66
C ARG A 128 -7.55 7.27 18.85
N VAL A 129 -8.71 6.68 18.58
CA VAL A 129 -9.64 6.19 19.61
C VAL A 129 -9.86 4.70 19.39
N TYR A 130 -9.53 3.86 20.39
CA TYR A 130 -9.53 2.39 20.30
C TYR A 130 -8.77 1.82 19.09
N ASN A 131 -7.77 2.55 18.62
CA ASN A 131 -7.02 2.26 17.41
C ASN A 131 -5.51 2.38 17.69
N PRO A 132 -4.90 1.40 18.37
CA PRO A 132 -3.50 1.46 18.74
C PRO A 132 -2.58 1.51 17.51
N PRO A 133 -1.37 2.06 17.65
CA PRO A 133 -0.32 1.94 16.64
C PRO A 133 -0.06 0.48 16.28
N GLU A 134 0.29 0.22 15.02
CA GLU A 134 0.49 -1.13 14.51
C GLU A 134 1.77 -1.20 13.69
N LEU A 135 2.54 -2.26 13.92
CA LEU A 135 3.65 -2.70 13.08
C LEU A 135 3.25 -4.01 12.40
N VAL A 136 3.23 -4.01 11.07
CA VAL A 136 2.88 -5.19 10.28
C VAL A 136 4.17 -5.94 9.91
N LEU A 137 4.23 -7.23 10.24
CA LEU A 137 5.27 -8.15 9.79
C LEU A 137 4.71 -8.96 8.60
N VAL A 138 5.45 -8.98 7.50
CA VAL A 138 5.10 -9.74 6.30
C VAL A 138 6.19 -10.78 6.06
N ASP A 139 5.83 -12.06 6.10
CA ASP A 139 6.71 -13.15 5.74
C ASP A 139 6.44 -13.57 4.29
N VAL A 140 7.48 -13.53 3.46
CA VAL A 140 7.45 -13.99 2.07
C VAL A 140 8.21 -15.30 1.98
N ASN A 141 7.51 -16.36 1.58
CA ASN A 141 8.09 -17.69 1.43
C ASN A 141 8.28 -18.03 -0.05
N TRP A 142 9.45 -18.51 -0.39
CA TRP A 142 9.81 -19.00 -1.73
C TRP A 142 9.59 -20.50 -1.79
N TYR A 143 8.78 -20.94 -2.71
CA TYR A 143 8.53 -22.37 -2.98
C TYR A 143 9.10 -22.77 -4.33
#